data_d0e070f13a15eb5b6f90d94ae0011ccb
#
_entry.id   d0e070f13a15eb5b6f90d94ae0011ccb
#
_cell.length_a   1.000
_cell.length_b   1.000
_cell.length_c   1.000
_cell.angle_alpha   90.00
_cell.angle_beta   90.00
_cell.angle_gamma   90.00
#
_symmetry.space_group_name_H-M   'P 1'
#
loop_
_entity.id
_entity.type
_entity.pdbx_description
1 polymer ?
#
loop_
_entity_poly.entity_id
_entity_poly.type
_entity_poly.pdbx_seq_one_letter_code
_entity_poly.pdbx_strand_id
1 'polypeptide(L)'
;MIPVIVEVAKSENIKPSVPLSIAVVASQIGITASPVSAAVVAMSGFLEPYGVNYPTLLAICISTTFVGVMITAFIMSTFANNDLSSDPVYQERLAAGHVTPPREKSTDFHLKPGAKTSVLIFLIGIICIVFYATAISKNIGIIKPVIFGRNDAIIGFMMIIAAAITFFCKLDTAELVNTSTFKSGLSACVCVLGVAWLGDTFVKGHIPEIKALASSMVTAYPFLLAVAFFFASTLLYSQAATTQALVPAV
;
A
#
# COMPACT_ATOMS: atom_id res chain seq x y z
N MET A 1 13.03 -2.14 2.82
CA MET A 1 12.84 -0.70 3.16
C MET A 1 13.22 -0.40 4.61
N ILE A 2 12.62 -1.07 5.61
CA ILE A 2 12.88 -0.80 7.06
C ILE A 2 14.38 -0.75 7.41
N PRO A 3 15.22 -1.74 7.07
CA PRO A 3 16.64 -1.68 7.42
C PRO A 3 17.37 -0.47 6.81
N VAL A 4 17.02 -0.08 5.60
CA VAL A 4 17.63 1.09 4.93
C VAL A 4 17.24 2.37 5.65
N ILE A 5 15.96 2.52 6.03
CA ILE A 5 15.49 3.70 6.77
C ILE A 5 16.21 3.81 8.12
N VAL A 6 16.39 2.68 8.82
CA VAL A 6 17.09 2.64 10.11
C VAL A 6 18.57 3.05 9.96
N GLU A 7 19.27 2.51 8.96
CA GLU A 7 20.69 2.84 8.75
C GLU A 7 20.88 4.30 8.33
N VAL A 8 20.04 4.81 7.42
CA VAL A 8 20.08 6.23 7.02
C VAL A 8 19.75 7.14 8.19
N ALA A 9 18.74 6.82 8.99
CA ALA A 9 18.40 7.61 10.17
C ALA A 9 19.55 7.65 11.17
N LYS A 10 20.18 6.51 11.46
CA LYS A 10 21.37 6.46 12.34
C LYS A 10 22.53 7.28 11.79
N SER A 11 22.83 7.20 10.50
CA SER A 11 23.94 7.94 9.88
C SER A 11 23.75 9.46 9.93
N GLU A 12 22.50 9.93 9.99
CA GLU A 12 22.14 11.35 10.09
C GLU A 12 21.80 11.76 11.54
N ASN A 13 22.11 10.92 12.52
CA ASN A 13 21.79 11.15 13.94
C ASN A 13 20.30 11.40 14.23
N ILE A 14 19.43 10.77 13.46
CA ILE A 14 17.97 10.87 13.62
C ILE A 14 17.45 9.61 14.32
N LYS A 15 16.53 9.78 15.29
CA LYS A 15 15.83 8.64 15.91
C LYS A 15 15.10 7.82 14.84
N PRO A 16 15.43 6.53 14.62
CA PRO A 16 14.84 5.72 13.57
C PRO A 16 13.30 5.58 13.69
N SER A 17 12.75 5.73 14.89
CA SER A 17 11.29 5.69 15.13
C SER A 17 10.53 6.75 14.34
N VAL A 18 11.11 7.93 14.13
CA VAL A 18 10.45 9.04 13.42
C VAL A 18 10.26 8.73 11.93
N PRO A 19 11.34 8.51 11.14
CA PRO A 19 11.17 8.18 9.73
C PRO A 19 10.48 6.83 9.51
N LEU A 20 10.60 5.87 10.44
CA LEU A 20 9.85 4.62 10.37
C LEU A 20 8.35 4.84 10.54
N SER A 21 7.92 5.66 11.50
CA SER A 21 6.50 5.99 11.67
C SER A 21 5.93 6.67 10.44
N ILE A 22 6.65 7.64 9.87
CA ILE A 22 6.25 8.30 8.62
C ILE A 22 6.15 7.27 7.48
N ALA A 23 7.15 6.40 7.34
CA ALA A 23 7.18 5.41 6.26
C ALA A 23 6.05 4.37 6.39
N VAL A 24 5.71 3.95 7.61
CA VAL A 24 4.60 3.01 7.85
C VAL A 24 3.28 3.66 7.48
N VAL A 25 3.00 4.86 7.97
CA VAL A 25 1.76 5.58 7.63
C VAL A 25 1.69 5.87 6.14
N ALA A 26 2.77 6.39 5.55
CA ALA A 26 2.84 6.69 4.12
C ALA A 26 2.63 5.44 3.25
N SER A 27 3.19 4.29 3.65
CA SER A 27 3.00 3.04 2.91
C SER A 27 1.55 2.55 2.95
N GLN A 28 0.87 2.69 4.07
CA GLN A 28 -0.54 2.30 4.22
C GLN A 28 -1.47 3.23 3.42
N ILE A 29 -1.25 4.54 3.50
CA ILE A 29 -2.02 5.51 2.71
C ILE A 29 -1.68 5.38 1.22
N GLY A 30 -0.42 5.12 0.88
CA GLY A 30 0.06 4.94 -0.49
C GLY A 30 -0.58 3.77 -1.25
N ILE A 31 -1.14 2.77 -0.54
CA ILE A 31 -1.92 1.70 -1.16
C ILE A 31 -3.13 2.28 -1.91
N THR A 32 -3.78 3.31 -1.36
CA THR A 32 -4.94 3.96 -2.01
C THR A 32 -4.55 4.79 -3.24
N ALA A 33 -3.29 5.18 -3.37
CA ALA A 33 -2.75 5.85 -4.55
C ALA A 33 -2.18 4.88 -5.60
N SER A 34 -2.22 3.58 -5.33
CA SER A 34 -1.67 2.57 -6.24
C SER A 34 -2.70 2.13 -7.29
N PRO A 35 -2.35 2.17 -8.58
CA PRO A 35 -3.24 1.72 -9.65
C PRO A 35 -3.53 0.22 -9.63
N VAL A 36 -2.76 -0.57 -8.90
CA VAL A 36 -2.94 -2.03 -8.79
C VAL A 36 -3.57 -2.43 -7.46
N SER A 37 -3.95 -1.47 -6.63
CA SER A 37 -4.58 -1.75 -5.34
C SER A 37 -5.97 -2.34 -5.50
N ALA A 38 -6.23 -3.45 -4.81
CA ALA A 38 -7.55 -4.07 -4.79
C ALA A 38 -8.64 -3.13 -4.24
N ALA A 39 -8.30 -2.25 -3.31
CA ALA A 39 -9.22 -1.25 -2.77
C ALA A 39 -9.64 -0.23 -3.83
N VAL A 40 -8.66 0.32 -4.57
CA VAL A 40 -8.93 1.30 -5.65
C VAL A 40 -9.72 0.67 -6.79
N VAL A 41 -9.37 -0.56 -7.15
CA VAL A 41 -10.07 -1.31 -8.20
C VAL A 41 -11.53 -1.58 -7.81
N ALA A 42 -11.76 -2.04 -6.57
CA ALA A 42 -13.12 -2.23 -6.06
C ALA A 42 -13.91 -0.92 -6.03
N MET A 43 -13.32 0.14 -5.47
CA MET A 43 -13.95 1.46 -5.39
C MET A 43 -14.32 2.00 -6.77
N SER A 44 -13.44 1.83 -7.77
CA SER A 44 -13.74 2.26 -9.14
C SER A 44 -14.96 1.55 -9.73
N GLY A 45 -15.17 0.25 -9.41
CA GLY A 45 -16.32 -0.50 -9.85
C GLY A 45 -17.63 0.04 -9.26
N PHE A 46 -17.62 0.48 -8.01
CA PHE A 46 -18.79 1.07 -7.36
C PHE A 46 -19.09 2.50 -7.83
N LEU A 47 -18.05 3.29 -8.15
CA LEU A 47 -18.21 4.68 -8.57
C LEU A 47 -18.44 4.86 -10.08
N GLU A 48 -18.11 3.87 -10.89
CA GLU A 48 -18.30 3.94 -12.35
C GLU A 48 -19.74 4.23 -12.78
N PRO A 49 -20.81 3.64 -12.16
CA PRO A 49 -22.20 3.98 -12.46
C PRO A 49 -22.57 5.44 -12.20
N TYR A 50 -21.84 6.11 -11.28
CA TYR A 50 -22.04 7.51 -10.93
C TYR A 50 -21.17 8.48 -11.77
N GLY A 51 -20.54 7.99 -12.84
CA GLY A 51 -19.77 8.80 -13.77
C GLY A 51 -18.31 9.05 -13.36
N VAL A 52 -17.85 8.50 -12.24
CA VAL A 52 -16.45 8.61 -11.83
C VAL A 52 -15.64 7.52 -12.51
N ASN A 53 -14.81 7.92 -13.47
CA ASN A 53 -13.95 6.99 -14.18
C ASN A 53 -12.67 6.67 -13.38
N TYR A 54 -12.03 5.54 -13.72
CA TYR A 54 -10.83 5.06 -13.05
C TYR A 54 -9.67 6.07 -13.01
N PRO A 55 -9.31 6.78 -14.12
CA PRO A 55 -8.26 7.80 -14.07
C PRO A 55 -8.59 8.96 -13.13
N THR A 56 -9.83 9.40 -13.08
CA THR A 56 -10.28 10.48 -12.18
C THR A 56 -10.15 10.05 -10.73
N LEU A 57 -10.63 8.84 -10.39
CA LEU A 57 -10.47 8.28 -9.04
C LEU A 57 -8.99 8.20 -8.65
N LEU A 58 -8.15 7.68 -9.54
CA LEU A 58 -6.71 7.54 -9.30
C LEU A 58 -6.04 8.90 -9.10
N ALA A 59 -6.38 9.90 -9.91
CA ALA A 59 -5.85 11.25 -9.77
C ALA A 59 -6.22 11.88 -8.42
N ILE A 60 -7.46 11.71 -7.97
CA ILE A 60 -7.91 12.16 -6.64
C ILE A 60 -7.13 11.44 -5.54
N CYS A 61 -7.03 10.12 -5.61
CA CYS A 61 -6.32 9.32 -4.62
C CYS A 61 -4.84 9.67 -4.53
N ILE A 62 -4.15 9.84 -5.66
CA ILE A 62 -2.73 10.22 -5.71
C ILE A 62 -2.54 11.61 -5.09
N SER A 63 -3.34 12.60 -5.49
CA SER A 63 -3.21 13.97 -5.02
C SER A 63 -3.46 14.08 -3.52
N THR A 64 -4.53 13.48 -3.03
CA THR A 64 -4.88 13.51 -1.59
C THR A 64 -3.88 12.76 -0.74
N THR A 65 -3.41 11.60 -1.19
CA THR A 65 -2.37 10.82 -0.52
C THR A 65 -1.06 11.59 -0.44
N PHE A 66 -0.63 12.20 -1.54
CA PHE A 66 0.59 13.00 -1.58
C PHE A 66 0.54 14.15 -0.57
N VAL A 67 -0.55 14.94 -0.57
CA VAL A 67 -0.73 16.04 0.37
C VAL A 67 -0.76 15.52 1.81
N GLY A 68 -1.49 14.44 2.09
CA GLY A 68 -1.58 13.85 3.43
C GLY A 68 -0.22 13.38 3.95
N VAL A 69 0.58 12.71 3.12
CA VAL A 69 1.93 12.27 3.47
C VAL A 69 2.86 13.45 3.72
N MET A 70 2.80 14.49 2.89
CA MET A 70 3.63 15.69 3.06
C MET A 70 3.30 16.43 4.36
N ILE A 71 2.02 16.58 4.69
CA ILE A 71 1.58 17.19 5.96
C ILE A 71 2.07 16.35 7.13
N THR A 72 1.90 15.04 7.10
CA THR A 72 2.34 14.14 8.17
C THR A 72 3.85 14.20 8.35
N ALA A 73 4.61 14.16 7.25
CA ALA A 73 6.06 14.27 7.27
C ALA A 73 6.52 15.61 7.88
N PHE A 74 5.88 16.70 7.50
CA PHE A 74 6.16 18.03 8.03
C PHE A 74 5.90 18.11 9.54
N ILE A 75 4.75 17.63 10.00
CA ILE A 75 4.41 17.61 11.43
C ILE A 75 5.43 16.76 12.20
N MET A 76 5.71 15.55 11.76
CA MET A 76 6.64 14.65 12.43
C MET A 76 8.08 15.18 12.43
N SER A 77 8.53 15.81 11.35
CA SER A 77 9.88 16.40 11.29
C SER A 77 10.03 17.62 12.18
N THR A 78 8.96 18.37 12.41
CA THR A 78 8.99 19.63 13.18
C THR A 78 8.77 19.42 14.66
N PHE A 79 7.84 18.53 15.03
CA PHE A 79 7.41 18.37 16.43
C PHE A 79 8.03 17.14 17.14
N ALA A 80 8.57 16.18 16.41
CA ALA A 80 9.23 15.03 17.03
C ALA A 80 10.65 15.39 17.47
N ASN A 81 11.07 14.89 18.65
CA ASN A 81 12.48 14.96 19.04
C ASN A 81 13.28 13.98 18.18
N ASN A 82 14.05 14.50 17.25
CA ASN A 82 14.76 13.73 16.24
C ASN A 82 16.19 13.35 16.61
N ASP A 83 16.76 13.91 17.69
CA ASP A 83 18.16 13.68 18.05
C ASP A 83 18.35 12.31 18.70
N LEU A 84 19.07 11.43 17.98
CA LEU A 84 19.38 10.07 18.42
C LEU A 84 20.43 10.05 19.52
N SER A 85 21.39 10.97 19.47
CA SER A 85 22.49 11.03 20.45
C SER A 85 22.01 11.42 21.84
N SER A 86 20.91 12.14 21.94
CA SER A 86 20.29 12.53 23.23
C SER A 86 19.34 11.48 23.80
N ASP A 87 19.09 10.36 23.10
CA ASP A 87 18.17 9.33 23.54
C ASP A 87 18.81 8.38 24.57
N PRO A 88 18.35 8.37 25.83
CA PRO A 88 18.95 7.55 26.88
C PRO A 88 18.80 6.05 26.60
N VAL A 89 17.70 5.62 25.96
CA VAL A 89 17.47 4.21 25.62
C VAL A 89 18.43 3.76 24.54
N TYR A 90 18.74 4.63 23.57
CA TYR A 90 19.73 4.32 22.54
C TYR A 90 21.12 4.19 23.13
N GLN A 91 21.52 5.10 24.02
CA GLN A 91 22.84 5.09 24.69
C GLN A 91 23.00 3.83 25.55
N GLU A 92 22.00 3.47 26.34
CA GLU A 92 22.00 2.25 27.14
C GLU A 92 22.18 1.00 26.29
N ARG A 93 21.43 0.88 25.19
CA ARG A 93 21.49 -0.26 24.26
C ARG A 93 22.82 -0.31 23.49
N LEU A 94 23.39 0.85 23.17
CA LEU A 94 24.68 0.95 22.53
C LEU A 94 25.79 0.49 23.46
N ALA A 95 25.75 0.93 24.72
CA ALA A 95 26.71 0.51 25.77
C ALA A 95 26.57 -0.99 26.08
N ALA A 96 25.36 -1.54 26.05
CA ALA A 96 25.10 -2.97 26.22
C ALA A 96 25.46 -3.83 25.00
N GLY A 97 25.88 -3.24 23.87
CA GLY A 97 26.21 -3.94 22.64
C GLY A 97 25.01 -4.51 21.88
N HIS A 98 23.77 -4.13 22.25
CA HIS A 98 22.55 -4.58 21.60
C HIS A 98 22.25 -3.86 20.28
N VAL A 99 22.89 -2.72 20.06
CA VAL A 99 22.75 -1.92 18.83
C VAL A 99 24.13 -1.62 18.29
N THR A 100 24.32 -1.84 17.01
CA THR A 100 25.58 -1.46 16.34
C THR A 100 25.63 0.04 16.09
N PRO A 101 26.78 0.68 16.23
CA PRO A 101 26.95 2.08 15.84
C PRO A 101 26.61 2.28 14.35
N PRO A 102 26.33 3.53 13.93
CA PRO A 102 26.07 3.82 12.51
C PRO A 102 27.24 3.34 11.67
N ARG A 103 26.94 2.67 10.55
CA ARG A 103 27.96 2.35 9.56
C ARG A 103 28.45 3.65 8.93
N GLU A 104 29.77 3.79 8.78
CA GLU A 104 30.32 4.85 7.95
C GLU A 104 29.70 4.80 6.55
N LYS A 105 29.40 5.98 5.99
CA LYS A 105 28.79 6.10 4.66
C LYS A 105 29.65 5.35 3.64
N SER A 106 29.31 4.10 3.36
CA SER A 106 29.94 3.39 2.25
C SER A 106 29.43 3.97 0.95
N THR A 107 30.28 4.70 0.27
CA THR A 107 30.00 5.30 -1.05
C THR A 107 29.86 4.25 -2.17
N ASP A 108 30.26 3.00 -1.91
CA ASP A 108 30.19 1.92 -2.89
C ASP A 108 28.91 1.11 -2.77
N PHE A 109 27.86 1.63 -3.39
CA PHE A 109 26.62 0.89 -3.55
C PHE A 109 26.71 0.03 -4.82
N HIS A 110 27.23 -1.18 -4.68
CA HIS A 110 27.23 -2.15 -5.79
C HIS A 110 25.83 -2.70 -6.01
N LEU A 111 25.15 -2.16 -7.03
CA LEU A 111 23.88 -2.72 -7.49
C LEU A 111 24.10 -4.12 -8.06
N LYS A 112 23.31 -5.10 -7.61
CA LYS A 112 23.33 -6.44 -8.22
C LYS A 112 23.02 -6.35 -9.73
N PRO A 113 23.65 -7.20 -10.55
CA PRO A 113 23.32 -7.28 -11.97
C PRO A 113 21.82 -7.50 -12.16
N GLY A 114 21.21 -6.76 -13.09
CA GLY A 114 19.77 -6.85 -13.34
C GLY A 114 18.88 -5.95 -12.49
N ALA A 115 19.38 -5.30 -11.41
CA ALA A 115 18.55 -4.47 -10.54
C ALA A 115 17.87 -3.30 -11.28
N LYS A 116 18.58 -2.60 -12.17
CA LYS A 116 18.00 -1.53 -13.00
C LYS A 116 16.96 -2.07 -13.98
N THR A 117 17.26 -3.22 -14.60
CA THR A 117 16.36 -3.88 -15.54
C THR A 117 15.07 -4.33 -14.88
N SER A 118 15.13 -4.88 -13.66
CA SER A 118 13.94 -5.31 -12.93
C SER A 118 13.03 -4.13 -12.59
N VAL A 119 13.59 -2.99 -12.19
CA VAL A 119 12.81 -1.77 -11.93
C VAL A 119 12.17 -1.26 -13.23
N LEU A 120 12.90 -1.25 -14.33
CA LEU A 120 12.36 -0.82 -15.62
C LEU A 120 11.21 -1.71 -16.09
N ILE A 121 11.36 -3.04 -16.01
CA ILE A 121 10.29 -4.00 -16.36
C ILE A 121 9.05 -3.75 -15.48
N PHE A 122 9.26 -3.57 -14.17
CA PHE A 122 8.17 -3.30 -13.25
C PHE A 122 7.42 -2.01 -13.59
N LEU A 123 8.13 -0.90 -13.84
CA LEU A 123 7.54 0.38 -14.21
C LEU A 123 6.76 0.30 -15.52
N ILE A 124 7.33 -0.33 -16.56
CA ILE A 124 6.63 -0.56 -17.82
C ILE A 124 5.36 -1.38 -17.59
N GLY A 125 5.45 -2.43 -16.78
CA GLY A 125 4.30 -3.27 -16.46
C GLY A 125 3.18 -2.50 -15.76
N ILE A 126 3.52 -1.62 -14.81
CA ILE A 126 2.53 -0.74 -14.15
C ILE A 126 1.86 0.20 -15.16
N ILE A 127 2.62 0.79 -16.08
CA ILE A 127 2.07 1.65 -17.14
C ILE A 127 1.10 0.84 -18.02
N CYS A 128 1.45 -0.39 -18.39
CA CYS A 128 0.56 -1.26 -19.16
C CYS A 128 -0.73 -1.57 -18.40
N ILE A 129 -0.66 -1.84 -17.10
CA ILE A 129 -1.85 -2.08 -16.26
C ILE A 129 -2.77 -0.85 -16.25
N VAL A 130 -2.21 0.33 -16.00
CA VAL A 130 -3.00 1.59 -15.98
C VAL A 130 -3.64 1.84 -17.35
N PHE A 131 -2.87 1.66 -18.42
CA PHE A 131 -3.38 1.81 -19.78
C PHE A 131 -4.53 0.84 -20.06
N TYR A 132 -4.36 -0.44 -19.76
CA TYR A 132 -5.41 -1.44 -19.96
C TYR A 132 -6.66 -1.15 -19.12
N ALA A 133 -6.49 -0.88 -17.81
CA ALA A 133 -7.60 -0.56 -16.92
C ALA A 133 -8.39 0.68 -17.37
N THR A 134 -7.71 1.64 -17.99
CA THR A 134 -8.33 2.84 -18.57
C THR A 134 -9.04 2.51 -19.89
N ALA A 135 -8.41 1.72 -20.75
CA ALA A 135 -8.94 1.37 -22.07
C ALA A 135 -10.22 0.52 -22.03
N ILE A 136 -10.40 -0.32 -20.98
CA ILE A 136 -11.62 -1.11 -20.77
C ILE A 136 -12.72 -0.36 -20.03
N SER A 137 -12.45 0.87 -19.53
CA SER A 137 -13.46 1.67 -18.83
C SER A 137 -14.63 2.01 -19.75
N LYS A 138 -15.85 1.96 -19.23
CA LYS A 138 -17.08 2.23 -20.00
C LYS A 138 -17.06 3.61 -20.68
N ASN A 139 -16.43 4.59 -20.03
CA ASN A 139 -16.38 5.96 -20.52
C ASN A 139 -15.40 6.16 -21.70
N ILE A 140 -14.36 5.34 -21.78
CA ILE A 140 -13.32 5.43 -22.82
C ILE A 140 -13.52 4.34 -23.88
N GLY A 141 -13.74 3.11 -23.45
CA GLY A 141 -14.22 1.99 -24.28
C GLY A 141 -13.41 1.68 -25.55
N ILE A 142 -12.07 1.85 -25.47
CA ILE A 142 -11.17 1.57 -26.61
C ILE A 142 -11.13 0.07 -26.90
N ILE A 143 -11.16 -0.76 -25.87
CA ILE A 143 -11.10 -2.23 -26.01
C ILE A 143 -12.50 -2.79 -25.80
N LYS A 144 -13.10 -3.28 -26.88
CA LYS A 144 -14.39 -3.99 -26.88
C LYS A 144 -14.30 -5.18 -27.86
N PRO A 145 -14.80 -6.39 -27.46
CA PRO A 145 -15.37 -6.75 -26.19
C PRO A 145 -14.32 -6.87 -25.06
N VAL A 146 -14.73 -6.59 -23.82
CA VAL A 146 -13.86 -6.78 -22.63
C VAL A 146 -13.83 -8.28 -22.33
N ILE A 147 -12.69 -8.93 -22.64
CA ILE A 147 -12.48 -10.37 -22.42
C ILE A 147 -12.04 -10.62 -20.98
N PHE A 148 -11.11 -9.79 -20.48
CA PHE A 148 -10.62 -9.88 -19.11
C PHE A 148 -11.17 -8.72 -18.27
N GLY A 149 -11.77 -9.06 -17.15
CA GLY A 149 -12.13 -8.09 -16.14
C GLY A 149 -10.90 -7.36 -15.60
N ARG A 150 -11.12 -6.20 -14.98
CA ARG A 150 -10.01 -5.38 -14.47
C ARG A 150 -9.14 -6.15 -13.46
N ASN A 151 -9.76 -6.91 -12.54
CA ASN A 151 -9.03 -7.70 -11.55
C ASN A 151 -8.19 -8.80 -12.19
N ASP A 152 -8.77 -9.55 -13.13
CA ASP A 152 -8.09 -10.66 -13.80
C ASP A 152 -6.93 -10.15 -14.64
N ALA A 153 -7.11 -9.01 -15.31
CA ALA A 153 -6.05 -8.35 -16.05
C ALA A 153 -4.87 -7.93 -15.14
N ILE A 154 -5.15 -7.32 -13.98
CA ILE A 154 -4.10 -6.94 -13.03
C ILE A 154 -3.31 -8.16 -12.57
N ILE A 155 -3.99 -9.24 -12.19
CA ILE A 155 -3.35 -10.50 -11.78
C ILE A 155 -2.48 -11.04 -12.93
N GLY A 156 -3.00 -11.10 -14.14
CA GLY A 156 -2.29 -11.57 -15.32
C GLY A 156 -1.04 -10.73 -15.63
N PHE A 157 -1.16 -9.42 -15.62
CA PHE A 157 -0.01 -8.53 -15.81
C PHE A 157 1.05 -8.68 -14.72
N MET A 158 0.65 -8.80 -13.44
CA MET A 158 1.60 -9.00 -12.35
C MET A 158 2.35 -10.33 -12.48
N MET A 159 1.69 -11.40 -12.94
CA MET A 159 2.34 -12.67 -13.25
C MET A 159 3.33 -12.54 -14.40
N ILE A 160 2.96 -11.83 -15.47
CA ILE A 160 3.85 -11.57 -16.61
C ILE A 160 5.07 -10.76 -16.18
N ILE A 161 4.88 -9.71 -15.37
CA ILE A 161 5.97 -8.89 -14.83
C ILE A 161 6.93 -9.76 -14.01
N ALA A 162 6.41 -10.60 -13.12
CA ALA A 162 7.21 -11.50 -12.30
C ALA A 162 8.02 -12.49 -13.15
N ALA A 163 7.39 -13.12 -14.14
CA ALA A 163 8.05 -14.02 -15.08
C ALA A 163 9.11 -13.29 -15.91
N ALA A 164 8.83 -12.10 -16.42
CA ALA A 164 9.78 -11.30 -17.18
C ALA A 164 11.00 -10.91 -16.35
N ILE A 165 10.79 -10.45 -15.10
CA ILE A 165 11.90 -10.13 -14.20
C ILE A 165 12.75 -11.37 -13.93
N THR A 166 12.12 -12.51 -13.65
CA THR A 166 12.85 -13.77 -13.40
C THR A 166 13.69 -14.17 -14.59
N PHE A 167 13.14 -14.09 -15.80
CA PHE A 167 13.82 -14.50 -17.03
C PHE A 167 14.93 -13.53 -17.45
N PHE A 168 14.61 -12.23 -17.54
CA PHE A 168 15.57 -11.24 -18.08
C PHE A 168 16.63 -10.83 -17.05
N CYS A 169 16.34 -10.86 -15.77
CA CYS A 169 17.30 -10.50 -14.72
C CYS A 169 18.10 -11.71 -14.22
N LYS A 170 17.86 -12.92 -14.78
CA LYS A 170 18.56 -14.16 -14.42
C LYS A 170 18.60 -14.39 -12.91
N LEU A 171 17.44 -14.24 -12.25
CA LEU A 171 17.34 -14.42 -10.81
C LEU A 171 17.47 -15.90 -10.45
N ASP A 172 18.23 -16.18 -9.39
CA ASP A 172 18.18 -17.49 -8.76
C ASP A 172 16.88 -17.61 -7.96
N THR A 173 15.95 -18.38 -8.52
CA THR A 173 14.64 -18.61 -7.90
C THR A 173 14.73 -19.41 -6.59
N ALA A 174 15.78 -20.19 -6.39
CA ALA A 174 16.00 -20.93 -5.16
C ALA A 174 16.36 -19.99 -3.99
N GLU A 175 17.10 -18.92 -4.26
CA GLU A 175 17.40 -17.90 -3.24
C GLU A 175 16.21 -17.02 -2.91
N LEU A 176 15.26 -16.84 -3.82
CA LEU A 176 14.09 -15.97 -3.65
C LEU A 176 13.29 -16.33 -2.40
N VAL A 177 13.04 -17.62 -2.19
CA VAL A 177 12.28 -18.15 -1.03
C VAL A 177 12.98 -17.84 0.29
N ASN A 178 14.29 -17.72 0.29
CA ASN A 178 15.09 -17.45 1.48
C ASN A 178 15.18 -15.97 1.83
N THR A 179 14.76 -15.06 0.93
CA THR A 179 14.79 -13.62 1.19
C THR A 179 13.82 -13.23 2.30
N SER A 180 14.22 -12.28 3.14
CA SER A 180 13.37 -11.75 4.20
C SER A 180 12.09 -11.13 3.65
N THR A 181 12.16 -10.48 2.49
CA THR A 181 11.03 -9.86 1.82
C THR A 181 9.99 -10.90 1.40
N PHE A 182 10.40 -12.03 0.83
CA PHE A 182 9.48 -13.11 0.45
C PHE A 182 8.80 -13.72 1.67
N LYS A 183 9.57 -14.05 2.71
CA LYS A 183 9.04 -14.62 3.96
C LYS A 183 8.04 -13.68 4.64
N SER A 184 8.37 -12.40 4.73
CA SER A 184 7.47 -11.38 5.29
C SER A 184 6.22 -11.21 4.44
N GLY A 185 6.34 -11.22 3.11
CA GLY A 185 5.22 -11.15 2.19
C GLY A 185 4.28 -12.34 2.33
N LEU A 186 4.82 -13.55 2.41
CA LEU A 186 4.02 -14.77 2.58
C LEU A 186 3.31 -14.80 3.94
N SER A 187 4.00 -14.43 5.03
CA SER A 187 3.38 -14.26 6.35
C SER A 187 2.24 -13.23 6.32
N ALA A 188 2.45 -12.10 5.65
CA ALA A 188 1.42 -11.07 5.50
C ALA A 188 0.21 -11.60 4.71
N CYS A 189 0.43 -12.36 3.63
CA CYS A 189 -0.65 -12.99 2.87
C CYS A 189 -1.49 -13.93 3.73
N VAL A 190 -0.87 -14.81 4.53
CA VAL A 190 -1.59 -15.72 5.40
C VAL A 190 -2.41 -14.96 6.45
N CYS A 191 -1.81 -13.94 7.07
CA CYS A 191 -2.47 -13.12 8.07
C CYS A 191 -3.66 -12.36 7.48
N VAL A 192 -3.45 -11.69 6.33
CA VAL A 192 -4.50 -10.91 5.65
C VAL A 192 -5.63 -11.79 5.18
N LEU A 193 -5.34 -12.98 4.62
CA LEU A 193 -6.38 -13.93 4.22
C LEU A 193 -7.25 -14.36 5.40
N GLY A 194 -6.64 -14.69 6.55
CA GLY A 194 -7.38 -15.07 7.75
C GLY A 194 -8.26 -13.95 8.29
N VAL A 195 -7.70 -12.76 8.47
CA VAL A 195 -8.44 -11.60 9.01
C VAL A 195 -9.49 -11.10 8.02
N ALA A 196 -9.15 -11.02 6.72
CA ALA A 196 -10.09 -10.57 5.70
C ALA A 196 -11.27 -11.54 5.56
N TRP A 197 -11.03 -12.86 5.63
CA TRP A 197 -12.09 -13.85 5.58
C TRP A 197 -13.03 -13.75 6.79
N LEU A 198 -12.47 -13.61 7.99
CA LEU A 198 -13.25 -13.41 9.20
C LEU A 198 -14.12 -12.15 9.09
N GLY A 199 -13.53 -11.03 8.69
CA GLY A 199 -14.22 -9.76 8.49
C GLY A 199 -15.32 -9.83 7.44
N ASP A 200 -15.04 -10.42 6.28
CA ASP A 200 -16.01 -10.62 5.19
C ASP A 200 -17.19 -11.51 5.63
N THR A 201 -16.89 -12.59 6.35
CA THR A 201 -17.92 -13.50 6.89
C THR A 201 -18.82 -12.78 7.90
N PHE A 202 -18.23 -11.99 8.81
CA PHE A 202 -18.97 -11.20 9.77
C PHE A 202 -19.86 -10.16 9.10
N VAL A 203 -19.30 -9.39 8.17
CA VAL A 203 -20.06 -8.35 7.46
C VAL A 203 -21.20 -8.96 6.63
N LYS A 204 -20.94 -10.05 5.90
CA LYS A 204 -21.98 -10.74 5.13
C LYS A 204 -23.12 -11.26 6.00
N GLY A 205 -22.81 -11.71 7.22
CA GLY A 205 -23.82 -12.16 8.19
C GLY A 205 -24.67 -11.03 8.76
N HIS A 206 -24.18 -9.78 8.74
CA HIS A 206 -24.81 -8.63 9.40
C HIS A 206 -25.08 -7.46 8.42
N ILE A 207 -25.14 -7.73 7.10
CA ILE A 207 -25.41 -6.70 6.08
C ILE A 207 -26.68 -5.87 6.38
N PRO A 208 -27.84 -6.46 6.75
CA PRO A 208 -29.04 -5.67 7.00
C PRO A 208 -28.87 -4.66 8.13
N GLU A 209 -28.25 -5.10 9.24
CA GLU A 209 -28.03 -4.26 10.41
C GLU A 209 -27.02 -3.14 10.13
N ILE A 210 -25.93 -3.49 9.43
CA ILE A 210 -24.90 -2.52 9.01
C ILE A 210 -25.52 -1.48 8.07
N LYS A 211 -26.33 -1.90 7.11
CA LYS A 211 -27.01 -0.99 6.18
C LYS A 211 -27.97 -0.05 6.90
N ALA A 212 -28.80 -0.57 7.79
CA ALA A 212 -29.73 0.24 8.55
C ALA A 212 -29.02 1.31 9.38
N LEU A 213 -27.92 0.94 10.05
CA LEU A 213 -27.12 1.86 10.85
C LEU A 213 -26.41 2.89 9.95
N ALA A 214 -25.75 2.45 8.89
CA ALA A 214 -24.99 3.31 7.99
C ALA A 214 -25.90 4.32 7.29
N SER A 215 -27.04 3.88 6.72
CA SER A 215 -27.95 4.77 6.01
C SER A 215 -28.56 5.83 6.89
N SER A 216 -28.93 5.51 8.14
CA SER A 216 -29.46 6.49 9.08
C SER A 216 -28.43 7.56 9.47
N MET A 217 -27.16 7.16 9.65
CA MET A 217 -26.06 8.07 9.98
C MET A 217 -25.68 8.96 8.80
N VAL A 218 -25.58 8.40 7.60
CA VAL A 218 -25.16 9.13 6.38
C VAL A 218 -26.22 10.13 5.94
N THR A 219 -27.50 9.79 6.06
CA THR A 219 -28.60 10.70 5.72
C THR A 219 -28.64 11.92 6.66
N ALA A 220 -28.33 11.72 7.95
CA ALA A 220 -28.31 12.81 8.93
C ALA A 220 -27.04 13.67 8.80
N TYR A 221 -25.88 13.03 8.62
CA TYR A 221 -24.56 13.68 8.64
C TYR A 221 -23.60 13.00 7.67
N PRO A 222 -23.53 13.43 6.40
CA PRO A 222 -22.69 12.78 5.36
C PRO A 222 -21.20 12.66 5.72
N PHE A 223 -20.66 13.61 6.52
CA PHE A 223 -19.26 13.56 6.95
C PHE A 223 -18.96 12.40 7.92
N LEU A 224 -19.97 11.88 8.62
CA LEU A 224 -19.81 10.72 9.52
C LEU A 224 -19.49 9.45 8.73
N LEU A 225 -19.75 9.42 7.43
CA LEU A 225 -19.36 8.31 6.58
C LEU A 225 -17.85 8.07 6.61
N ALA A 226 -17.05 9.13 6.53
CA ALA A 226 -15.59 9.01 6.62
C ALA A 226 -15.15 8.46 7.98
N VAL A 227 -15.79 8.89 9.05
CA VAL A 227 -15.53 8.40 10.41
C VAL A 227 -15.93 6.93 10.56
N ALA A 228 -17.08 6.54 10.02
CA ALA A 228 -17.55 5.15 10.04
C ALA A 228 -16.60 4.23 9.25
N PHE A 229 -16.15 4.65 8.06
CA PHE A 229 -15.17 3.90 7.30
C PHE A 229 -13.83 3.79 8.01
N PHE A 230 -13.39 4.84 8.69
CA PHE A 230 -12.18 4.80 9.49
C PHE A 230 -12.23 3.71 10.56
N PHE A 231 -13.27 3.72 11.40
CA PHE A 231 -13.42 2.71 12.44
C PHE A 231 -13.64 1.31 11.90
N ALA A 232 -14.44 1.15 10.84
CA ALA A 232 -14.65 -0.13 10.20
C ALA A 232 -13.36 -0.68 9.58
N SER A 233 -12.52 0.17 8.99
CA SER A 233 -11.24 -0.26 8.42
C SER A 233 -10.26 -0.75 9.48
N THR A 234 -10.32 -0.18 10.69
CA THR A 234 -9.51 -0.67 11.82
C THR A 234 -9.95 -2.04 12.32
N LEU A 235 -11.25 -2.33 12.27
CA LEU A 235 -11.79 -3.65 12.65
C LEU A 235 -11.49 -4.71 11.58
N LEU A 236 -11.60 -4.36 10.31
CA LEU A 236 -11.40 -5.30 9.19
C LEU A 236 -9.94 -5.49 8.81
N TYR A 237 -9.02 -4.65 9.32
CA TYR A 237 -7.58 -4.66 9.00
C TYR A 237 -7.26 -4.73 7.49
N SER A 238 -8.21 -4.36 6.64
CA SER A 238 -8.08 -4.45 5.19
C SER A 238 -8.86 -3.35 4.49
N GLN A 239 -8.16 -2.52 3.75
CA GLN A 239 -8.78 -1.46 2.95
C GLN A 239 -9.70 -2.03 1.86
N ALA A 240 -9.27 -3.12 1.21
CA ALA A 240 -10.06 -3.77 0.17
C ALA A 240 -11.34 -4.41 0.73
N ALA A 241 -11.25 -5.10 1.87
CA ALA A 241 -12.40 -5.69 2.53
C ALA A 241 -13.39 -4.61 3.00
N THR A 242 -12.89 -3.52 3.59
CA THR A 242 -13.72 -2.38 4.00
C THR A 242 -14.46 -1.77 2.80
N THR A 243 -13.76 -1.54 1.70
CA THR A 243 -14.37 -0.99 0.49
C THR A 243 -15.44 -1.92 -0.07
N GLN A 244 -15.17 -3.21 -0.19
CA GLN A 244 -16.12 -4.18 -0.74
C GLN A 244 -17.34 -4.40 0.17
N ALA A 245 -17.14 -4.35 1.48
CA ALA A 245 -18.21 -4.61 2.44
C ALA A 245 -19.14 -3.40 2.66
N LEU A 246 -18.57 -2.19 2.77
CA LEU A 246 -19.31 -1.03 3.22
C LEU A 246 -19.76 -0.10 2.08
N VAL A 247 -19.00 0.04 1.00
CA VAL A 247 -19.40 0.93 -0.10
C VAL A 247 -20.73 0.52 -0.72
N PRO A 248 -21.05 -0.77 -0.95
CA PRO A 248 -22.38 -1.16 -1.44
C PRO A 248 -23.51 -0.93 -0.42
N ALA A 249 -23.18 -0.68 0.84
CA ALA A 249 -24.15 -0.48 1.91
C ALA A 249 -24.58 0.99 2.07
N VAL A 250 -23.89 1.89 1.44
CA VAL A 250 -24.08 3.34 1.47
C VAL A 250 -24.56 3.88 0.14
#